data_081f4dba7a522cd3a7cca8379d9893c7
#
_entry.id   081f4dba7a522cd3a7cca8379d9893c7
#
_cell.length_a   1.000
_cell.length_b   1.000
_cell.length_c   1.000
_cell.angle_alpha   90.00
_cell.angle_beta   90.00
_cell.angle_gamma   90.00
#
_symmetry.space_group_name_H-M   'P 1'
#
loop_
_entity.id
_entity.type
_entity.pdbx_description
1 polymer ?
#
loop_
_entity_poly.entity_id
_entity_poly.type
_entity_poly.pdbx_seq_one_letter_code
_entity_poly.pdbx_strand_id
1 'polypeptide(L)'
;CIAFHLGKELTYDMTLDVLGAVDTEVFSRLLRFVMDRNVLGCIELLEEIVMQGRELVQFVTDFTWYLRNLMLVQTADNLEEVIDMSTGNLANLKEEASMLSMDQIIRYIHIFSELSGQIRYAAQKRILVEIALIKLCKPEMETDQEAVLDRIRQVEEKVENGIVVTAAQMPAGAPGAQGVPQ
;
A
#
# COMPACT_ATOMS: atom_id res chain seq x y z
N CYS A 1 -5.86 29.51 -14.14
CA CYS A 1 -6.71 29.15 -12.97
C CYS A 1 -5.99 29.36 -11.64
N ILE A 2 -4.72 28.94 -11.51
CA ILE A 2 -3.95 29.06 -10.25
C ILE A 2 -3.66 30.52 -9.92
N ALA A 3 -3.29 31.35 -10.92
CA ALA A 3 -3.03 32.78 -10.77
C ALA A 3 -4.24 33.59 -10.27
N PHE A 4 -5.45 33.16 -10.64
CA PHE A 4 -6.70 33.87 -10.28
C PHE A 4 -7.08 33.63 -8.79
N HIS A 5 -6.63 32.53 -8.20
CA HIS A 5 -6.99 32.17 -6.81
C HIS A 5 -6.09 32.81 -5.75
N LEU A 6 -4.86 33.15 -6.09
CA LEU A 6 -3.84 33.57 -5.12
C LEU A 6 -3.53 35.08 -5.09
N GLY A 7 -3.95 35.86 -6.08
CA GLY A 7 -3.80 37.31 -6.11
C GLY A 7 -2.37 37.83 -5.90
N LYS A 8 -1.36 36.98 -6.01
CA LYS A 8 0.08 37.26 -5.86
C LYS A 8 0.86 36.73 -7.05
N GLU A 9 2.06 37.25 -7.27
CA GLU A 9 2.96 36.71 -8.27
C GLU A 9 3.21 35.21 -8.02
N LEU A 10 2.93 34.38 -9.01
CA LEU A 10 3.17 32.95 -8.98
C LEU A 10 4.68 32.71 -9.00
N THR A 11 5.21 32.20 -7.90
CA THR A 11 6.57 31.67 -7.88
C THR A 11 6.53 30.20 -8.33
N TYR A 12 7.66 29.72 -8.87
CA TYR A 12 7.81 28.32 -9.29
C TYR A 12 7.52 27.35 -8.11
N ASP A 13 8.00 27.67 -6.91
CA ASP A 13 7.78 26.89 -5.69
C ASP A 13 6.30 26.81 -5.29
N MET A 14 5.56 27.92 -5.37
CA MET A 14 4.12 27.93 -5.10
C MET A 14 3.33 27.10 -6.11
N THR A 15 3.79 27.02 -7.35
CA THR A 15 3.16 26.20 -8.38
C THR A 15 3.41 24.70 -8.13
N LEU A 16 4.64 24.36 -7.76
CA LEU A 16 4.99 22.99 -7.36
C LEU A 16 4.24 22.56 -6.10
N ASP A 17 4.12 23.40 -5.09
CA ASP A 17 3.39 23.09 -3.86
C ASP A 17 1.91 22.82 -4.15
N VAL A 18 1.26 23.63 -4.98
CA VAL A 18 -0.18 23.46 -5.30
C VAL A 18 -0.40 22.21 -6.16
N LEU A 19 0.43 21.98 -7.18
CA LEU A 19 0.29 20.81 -8.07
C LEU A 19 0.71 19.53 -7.37
N GLY A 20 1.81 19.57 -6.60
CA GLY A 20 2.30 18.41 -5.85
C GLY A 20 1.41 18.04 -4.66
N ALA A 21 0.81 19.03 -3.97
CA ALA A 21 -0.08 18.77 -2.84
C ALA A 21 -1.34 17.99 -3.23
N VAL A 22 -1.94 18.33 -4.40
CA VAL A 22 -3.16 17.64 -4.88
C VAL A 22 -2.88 16.17 -5.18
N ASP A 23 -1.73 15.87 -5.78
CA ASP A 23 -1.37 14.49 -6.10
C ASP A 23 -1.02 13.69 -4.84
N THR A 24 -0.29 14.30 -3.91
CA THR A 24 0.07 13.66 -2.63
C THR A 24 -1.17 13.32 -1.80
N GLU A 25 -2.18 14.19 -1.75
CA GLU A 25 -3.42 13.90 -1.02
C GLU A 25 -4.19 12.71 -1.60
N VAL A 26 -4.28 12.62 -2.93
CA VAL A 26 -4.92 11.50 -3.63
C VAL A 26 -4.19 10.19 -3.33
N PHE A 27 -2.86 10.20 -3.36
CA PHE A 27 -2.04 9.03 -3.06
C PHE A 27 -2.12 8.61 -1.59
N SER A 28 -2.15 9.57 -0.68
CA SER A 28 -2.37 9.34 0.75
C SER A 28 -3.73 8.65 1.01
N ARG A 29 -4.81 9.15 0.40
CA ARG A 29 -6.14 8.53 0.48
C ARG A 29 -6.11 7.11 -0.08
N LEU A 30 -5.49 6.90 -1.24
CA LEU A 30 -5.36 5.59 -1.86
C LEU A 30 -4.61 4.61 -0.94
N LEU A 31 -3.49 5.06 -0.38
CA LEU A 31 -2.69 4.25 0.53
C LEU A 31 -3.50 3.79 1.76
N ARG A 32 -4.27 4.70 2.36
CA ARG A 32 -5.16 4.37 3.50
C ARG A 32 -6.21 3.34 3.12
N PHE A 33 -6.86 3.47 1.96
CA PHE A 33 -7.81 2.46 1.48
C PHE A 33 -7.15 1.10 1.26
N VAL A 34 -5.91 1.08 0.75
CA VAL A 34 -5.14 -0.17 0.58
C VAL A 34 -4.84 -0.80 1.94
N MET A 35 -4.39 -0.01 2.92
CA MET A 35 -4.10 -0.49 4.28
C MET A 35 -5.34 -1.05 4.97
N ASP A 36 -6.49 -0.39 4.79
CA ASP A 36 -7.80 -0.84 5.30
C ASP A 36 -8.39 -2.01 4.51
N ARG A 37 -7.68 -2.48 3.47
CA ARG A 37 -8.16 -3.52 2.53
C ARG A 37 -9.52 -3.17 1.90
N ASN A 38 -9.80 -1.88 1.78
CA ASN A 38 -11.02 -1.34 1.22
C ASN A 38 -10.94 -1.24 -0.31
N VAL A 39 -11.20 -2.37 -0.97
CA VAL A 39 -11.20 -2.45 -2.44
C VAL A 39 -12.19 -1.47 -3.06
N LEU A 40 -13.38 -1.34 -2.47
CA LEU A 40 -14.42 -0.43 -2.99
C LEU A 40 -13.93 1.02 -2.97
N GLY A 41 -13.36 1.48 -1.85
CA GLY A 41 -12.80 2.83 -1.74
C GLY A 41 -11.68 3.10 -2.75
N CYS A 42 -10.83 2.10 -3.06
CA CYS A 42 -9.82 2.22 -4.11
C CYS A 42 -10.44 2.39 -5.50
N ILE A 43 -11.50 1.65 -5.82
CA ILE A 43 -12.17 1.71 -7.12
C ILE A 43 -12.95 3.03 -7.26
N GLU A 44 -13.63 3.49 -6.22
CA GLU A 44 -14.33 4.78 -6.21
C GLU A 44 -13.35 5.95 -6.39
N LEU A 45 -12.19 5.91 -5.72
CA LEU A 45 -11.14 6.90 -5.91
C LEU A 45 -10.58 6.88 -7.34
N LEU A 46 -10.39 5.70 -7.93
CA LEU A 46 -9.99 5.58 -9.33
C LEU A 46 -11.03 6.20 -10.26
N GLU A 47 -12.32 6.01 -9.99
CA GLU A 47 -13.41 6.67 -10.74
C GLU A 47 -13.30 8.19 -10.66
N GLU A 48 -13.10 8.75 -9.47
CA GLU A 48 -12.87 10.19 -9.27
C GLU A 48 -11.74 10.71 -10.15
N ILE A 49 -10.59 9.98 -10.18
CA ILE A 49 -9.41 10.33 -10.98
C ILE A 49 -9.74 10.34 -12.48
N VAL A 50 -10.44 9.32 -12.96
CA VAL A 50 -10.86 9.19 -14.37
C VAL A 50 -11.84 10.30 -14.74
N MET A 51 -12.82 10.61 -13.87
CA MET A 51 -13.80 11.69 -14.11
C MET A 51 -13.15 13.08 -14.13
N GLN A 52 -12.04 13.27 -13.40
CA GLN A 52 -11.21 14.48 -13.46
C GLN A 52 -10.40 14.60 -14.76
N GLY A 53 -10.43 13.58 -15.62
CA GLY A 53 -9.69 13.56 -16.88
C GLY A 53 -8.21 13.28 -16.74
N ARG A 54 -7.74 12.73 -15.61
CA ARG A 54 -6.33 12.35 -15.42
C ARG A 54 -5.98 11.14 -16.30
N GLU A 55 -4.79 11.17 -16.86
CA GLU A 55 -4.27 10.08 -17.68
C GLU A 55 -3.76 8.95 -16.78
N LEU A 56 -4.30 7.72 -16.98
CA LEU A 56 -4.00 6.58 -16.10
C LEU A 56 -2.53 6.14 -16.16
N VAL A 57 -1.85 6.31 -17.29
CA VAL A 57 -0.41 5.99 -17.39
C VAL A 57 0.40 6.92 -16.50
N GLN A 58 0.06 8.21 -16.50
CA GLN A 58 0.72 9.19 -15.64
C GLN A 58 0.42 8.91 -14.17
N PHE A 59 -0.85 8.64 -13.82
CA PHE A 59 -1.23 8.26 -12.46
C PHE A 59 -0.42 7.06 -11.93
N VAL A 60 -0.25 6.01 -12.73
CA VAL A 60 0.55 4.84 -12.35
C VAL A 60 2.01 5.20 -12.13
N THR A 61 2.57 6.05 -13.00
CA THR A 61 3.94 6.53 -12.87
C THR A 61 4.14 7.34 -11.58
N ASP A 62 3.24 8.29 -11.33
CA ASP A 62 3.33 9.21 -10.19
C ASP A 62 3.12 8.46 -8.86
N PHE A 63 2.18 7.50 -8.84
CA PHE A 63 1.99 6.66 -7.66
C PHE A 63 3.20 5.76 -7.38
N THR A 64 3.85 5.23 -8.43
CA THR A 64 5.10 4.47 -8.27
C THR A 64 6.21 5.35 -7.68
N TRP A 65 6.33 6.61 -8.11
CA TRP A 65 7.24 7.58 -7.54
C TRP A 65 6.92 7.88 -6.07
N TYR A 66 5.66 8.03 -5.74
CA TYR A 66 5.23 8.22 -4.36
C TYR A 66 5.61 7.05 -3.46
N LEU A 67 5.39 5.81 -3.90
CA LEU A 67 5.80 4.60 -3.17
C LEU A 67 7.32 4.52 -3.00
N ARG A 68 8.09 4.88 -4.04
CA ARG A 68 9.55 4.99 -3.96
C ARG A 68 9.97 6.00 -2.88
N ASN A 69 9.32 7.15 -2.82
CA ASN A 69 9.63 8.16 -1.82
C ASN A 69 9.32 7.66 -0.39
N LEU A 70 8.23 6.92 -0.18
CA LEU A 70 7.97 6.23 1.10
C LEU A 70 9.10 5.27 1.48
N MET A 71 9.59 4.48 0.52
CA MET A 71 10.71 3.56 0.73
C MET A 71 11.99 4.31 1.13
N LEU A 72 12.31 5.40 0.45
CA LEU A 72 13.48 6.21 0.76
C LEU A 72 13.40 6.81 2.16
N VAL A 73 12.22 7.28 2.56
CA VAL A 73 11.98 7.86 3.89
C VAL A 73 12.23 6.84 5.01
N GLN A 74 11.97 5.55 4.77
CA GLN A 74 12.29 4.50 5.75
C GLN A 74 13.76 4.11 5.78
N THR A 75 14.51 4.39 4.70
CA THR A 75 15.86 3.86 4.53
C THR A 75 16.95 4.87 4.89
N ALA A 76 16.68 6.18 4.79
CA ALA A 76 17.71 7.22 4.91
C ALA A 76 17.30 8.36 5.86
N ASP A 77 18.23 8.79 6.70
CA ASP A 77 18.01 9.84 7.71
C ASP A 77 18.08 11.28 7.15
N ASN A 78 18.77 11.50 6.01
CA ASN A 78 18.99 12.81 5.40
C ASN A 78 18.36 12.92 4.02
N LEU A 79 17.05 13.06 3.97
CA LEU A 79 16.27 12.99 2.72
C LEU A 79 16.01 14.35 2.07
N GLU A 80 16.26 15.45 2.76
CA GLU A 80 15.99 16.81 2.29
C GLU A 80 16.75 17.17 1.00
N GLU A 81 17.89 16.50 0.75
CA GLU A 81 18.69 16.68 -0.47
C GLU A 81 18.26 15.74 -1.63
N VAL A 82 17.52 14.67 -1.33
CA VAL A 82 17.20 13.61 -2.31
C VAL A 82 15.75 13.67 -2.77
N ILE A 83 14.86 14.20 -1.94
CA ILE A 83 13.44 14.35 -2.23
C ILE A 83 13.14 15.83 -2.38
N ASP A 84 12.88 16.23 -3.63
CA ASP A 84 12.47 17.61 -3.97
C ASP A 84 10.97 17.80 -3.61
N MET A 85 10.70 17.97 -2.32
CA MET A 85 9.35 18.14 -1.76
C MET A 85 9.35 19.26 -0.71
N SER A 86 8.19 19.91 -0.56
CA SER A 86 8.00 20.88 0.53
C SER A 86 8.06 20.21 1.91
N THR A 87 8.48 20.97 2.93
CA THR A 87 8.67 20.47 4.30
C THR A 87 7.38 19.87 4.89
N GLY A 88 6.21 20.43 4.53
CA GLY A 88 4.91 19.92 4.96
C GLY A 88 4.58 18.54 4.34
N ASN A 89 4.84 18.37 3.05
CA ASN A 89 4.64 17.11 2.35
C ASN A 89 5.59 16.03 2.86
N LEU A 90 6.82 16.39 3.22
CA LEU A 90 7.79 15.46 3.78
C LEU A 90 7.36 14.93 5.17
N ALA A 91 6.75 15.78 6.01
CA ALA A 91 6.24 15.36 7.31
C ALA A 91 5.11 14.32 7.18
N ASN A 92 4.15 14.57 6.28
CA ASN A 92 3.07 13.62 5.98
C ASN A 92 3.63 12.29 5.41
N LEU A 93 4.60 12.38 4.51
CA LEU A 93 5.24 11.21 3.92
C LEU A 93 5.96 10.35 4.97
N LYS A 94 6.61 10.98 5.96
CA LYS A 94 7.25 10.29 7.09
C LYS A 94 6.22 9.56 7.97
N GLU A 95 5.09 10.20 8.25
CA GLU A 95 3.99 9.58 9.00
C GLU A 95 3.47 8.34 8.26
N GLU A 96 3.16 8.48 6.97
CA GLU A 96 2.64 7.41 6.14
C GLU A 96 3.65 6.26 5.96
N ALA A 97 4.93 6.59 5.78
CA ALA A 97 5.99 5.59 5.72
C ALA A 97 6.08 4.76 7.01
N SER A 98 5.82 5.36 8.18
CA SER A 98 5.82 4.64 9.45
C SER A 98 4.67 3.65 9.63
N MET A 99 3.60 3.78 8.84
CA MET A 99 2.42 2.90 8.90
C MET A 99 2.61 1.59 8.11
N LEU A 100 3.62 1.50 7.27
CA LEU A 100 3.87 0.37 6.37
C LEU A 100 5.19 -0.32 6.71
N SER A 101 5.24 -1.63 6.52
CA SER A 101 6.52 -2.34 6.53
C SER A 101 7.27 -2.12 5.20
N MET A 102 8.60 -2.24 5.24
CA MET A 102 9.43 -2.16 4.04
C MET A 102 9.01 -3.19 2.99
N ASP A 103 8.69 -4.42 3.41
CA ASP A 103 8.26 -5.49 2.50
C ASP A 103 6.94 -5.14 1.80
N GLN A 104 6.00 -4.49 2.50
CA GLN A 104 4.75 -4.02 1.88
C GLN A 104 5.02 -2.96 0.82
N ILE A 105 5.89 -1.99 1.11
CA ILE A 105 6.24 -0.94 0.15
C ILE A 105 6.91 -1.53 -1.08
N ILE A 106 7.88 -2.43 -0.90
CA ILE A 106 8.57 -3.12 -2.01
C ILE A 106 7.57 -3.89 -2.86
N ARG A 107 6.65 -4.62 -2.23
CA ARG A 107 5.58 -5.35 -2.94
C ARG A 107 4.70 -4.41 -3.77
N TYR A 108 4.29 -3.28 -3.22
CA TYR A 108 3.49 -2.30 -3.93
C TYR A 108 4.24 -1.70 -5.13
N ILE A 109 5.53 -1.41 -4.96
CA ILE A 109 6.40 -0.95 -6.04
C ILE A 109 6.49 -2.01 -7.15
N HIS A 110 6.65 -3.29 -6.83
CA HIS A 110 6.69 -4.38 -7.80
C HIS A 110 5.42 -4.45 -8.63
N ILE A 111 4.25 -4.46 -7.99
CA ILE A 111 2.95 -4.51 -8.66
C ILE A 111 2.78 -3.33 -9.63
N PHE A 112 3.11 -2.11 -9.17
CA PHE A 112 2.95 -0.90 -9.98
C PHE A 112 4.02 -0.75 -11.05
N SER A 113 5.24 -1.24 -10.84
CA SER A 113 6.29 -1.30 -11.85
C SER A 113 5.94 -2.25 -12.99
N GLU A 114 5.39 -3.44 -12.68
CA GLU A 114 4.87 -4.37 -13.66
C GLU A 114 3.73 -3.75 -14.46
N LEU A 115 2.76 -3.14 -13.76
CA LEU A 115 1.65 -2.42 -14.37
C LEU A 115 2.15 -1.30 -15.30
N SER A 116 3.14 -0.52 -14.89
CA SER A 116 3.73 0.57 -15.69
C SER A 116 4.30 0.08 -17.03
N GLY A 117 4.87 -1.12 -17.06
CA GLY A 117 5.33 -1.77 -18.29
C GLY A 117 4.18 -2.17 -19.22
N GLN A 118 3.07 -2.65 -18.66
CA GLN A 118 1.95 -3.21 -19.41
C GLN A 118 0.95 -2.14 -19.87
N ILE A 119 0.68 -1.11 -19.05
CA ILE A 119 -0.43 -0.16 -19.25
C ILE A 119 -0.29 0.67 -20.51
N ARG A 120 0.94 0.94 -20.98
CA ARG A 120 1.21 1.76 -22.17
C ARG A 120 0.60 1.16 -23.44
N TYR A 121 0.59 -0.16 -23.55
CA TYR A 121 0.16 -0.92 -24.72
C TYR A 121 -1.23 -1.55 -24.55
N ALA A 122 -1.84 -1.40 -23.37
CA ALA A 122 -3.12 -2.01 -23.07
C ALA A 122 -4.29 -1.29 -23.74
N ALA A 123 -5.20 -2.04 -24.32
CA ALA A 123 -6.45 -1.52 -24.82
C ALA A 123 -7.40 -1.06 -23.70
N GLN A 124 -7.34 -1.72 -22.54
CA GLN A 124 -8.21 -1.47 -21.39
C GLN A 124 -7.37 -1.11 -20.16
N LYS A 125 -6.80 0.09 -20.18
CA LYS A 125 -5.91 0.60 -19.15
C LYS A 125 -6.56 0.59 -17.76
N ARG A 126 -7.85 0.97 -17.67
CA ARG A 126 -8.59 1.02 -16.42
C ARG A 126 -8.65 -0.32 -15.72
N ILE A 127 -8.96 -1.40 -16.44
CA ILE A 127 -9.06 -2.75 -15.87
C ILE A 127 -7.71 -3.18 -15.27
N LEU A 128 -6.60 -2.87 -15.92
CA LEU A 128 -5.29 -3.19 -15.38
C LEU A 128 -4.99 -2.47 -14.07
N VAL A 129 -5.38 -1.19 -13.97
CA VAL A 129 -5.24 -0.44 -12.72
C VAL A 129 -6.14 -1.02 -11.63
N GLU A 130 -7.40 -1.34 -11.94
CA GLU A 130 -8.32 -1.97 -11.00
C GLU A 130 -7.76 -3.30 -10.46
N ILE A 131 -7.22 -4.16 -11.32
CA ILE A 131 -6.58 -5.42 -10.92
C ILE A 131 -5.38 -5.17 -9.99
N ALA A 132 -4.53 -4.19 -10.31
CA ALA A 132 -3.39 -3.85 -9.47
C ALA A 132 -3.85 -3.35 -8.09
N LEU A 133 -4.86 -2.48 -8.01
CA LEU A 133 -5.42 -2.01 -6.74
C LEU A 133 -6.02 -3.15 -5.91
N ILE A 134 -6.70 -4.11 -6.55
CA ILE A 134 -7.22 -5.31 -5.88
C ILE A 134 -6.07 -6.15 -5.31
N LYS A 135 -4.98 -6.34 -6.07
CA LYS A 135 -3.78 -7.04 -5.61
C LYS A 135 -3.15 -6.35 -4.40
N LEU A 136 -3.08 -5.00 -4.37
CA LEU A 136 -2.59 -4.27 -3.20
C LEU A 136 -3.42 -4.59 -1.94
N CYS A 137 -4.76 -4.57 -2.07
CA CYS A 137 -5.68 -4.82 -0.96
C CYS A 137 -5.73 -6.28 -0.51
N LYS A 138 -5.46 -7.21 -1.45
CA LYS A 138 -5.63 -8.67 -1.24
C LYS A 138 -4.37 -9.44 -1.62
N PRO A 139 -3.34 -9.45 -0.75
CA PRO A 139 -2.10 -10.19 -1.00
C PRO A 139 -2.31 -11.69 -1.24
N GLU A 140 -3.39 -12.25 -0.72
CA GLU A 140 -3.77 -13.65 -0.94
C GLU A 140 -4.10 -14.01 -2.39
N MET A 141 -4.37 -13.02 -3.24
CA MET A 141 -4.64 -13.22 -4.68
C MET A 141 -3.37 -13.27 -5.53
N GLU A 142 -2.23 -12.96 -4.94
CA GLU A 142 -0.93 -13.14 -5.60
C GLU A 142 -0.46 -14.58 -5.43
N THR A 143 -0.20 -15.24 -6.55
CA THR A 143 0.31 -16.62 -6.58
C THR A 143 1.85 -16.67 -6.61
N ASP A 144 2.50 -15.52 -6.56
CA ASP A 144 3.95 -15.40 -6.61
C ASP A 144 4.64 -15.77 -5.29
N GLN A 145 5.91 -16.20 -5.38
CA GLN A 145 6.73 -16.62 -4.23
C GLN A 145 6.84 -15.54 -3.16
N GLU A 146 6.83 -14.26 -3.52
CA GLU A 146 6.90 -13.13 -2.58
C GLU A 146 5.64 -13.01 -1.71
N ALA A 147 4.46 -13.24 -2.30
CA ALA A 147 3.20 -13.26 -1.55
C ALA A 147 3.15 -14.44 -0.55
N VAL A 148 3.77 -15.56 -0.90
CA VAL A 148 3.91 -16.71 0.01
C VAL A 148 4.84 -16.38 1.17
N LEU A 149 5.96 -15.72 0.92
CA LEU A 149 6.91 -15.28 1.95
C LEU A 149 6.30 -14.26 2.91
N ASP A 150 5.54 -13.28 2.40
CA ASP A 150 4.85 -12.30 3.24
C ASP A 150 3.79 -12.97 4.14
N ARG A 151 3.09 -13.97 3.63
CA ARG A 151 2.15 -14.76 4.44
C ARG A 151 2.86 -15.59 5.51
N ILE A 152 4.02 -16.14 5.20
CA ILE A 152 4.84 -16.88 6.19
C ILE A 152 5.28 -15.92 7.29
N ARG A 153 5.82 -14.74 6.97
CA ARG A 153 6.21 -13.74 7.97
C ARG A 153 5.04 -13.28 8.84
N GLN A 154 3.87 -13.04 8.27
CA GLN A 154 2.68 -12.69 9.05
C GLN A 154 2.25 -13.80 10.02
N VAL A 155 2.46 -15.04 9.65
CA VAL A 155 2.20 -16.19 10.55
C VAL A 155 3.29 -16.28 11.63
N GLU A 156 4.55 -16.06 11.28
CA GLU A 156 5.67 -16.02 12.22
C GLU A 156 5.48 -14.90 13.26
N GLU A 157 5.16 -13.68 12.85
CA GLU A 157 4.83 -12.57 13.76
C GLU A 157 3.66 -12.90 14.70
N LYS A 158 2.62 -13.56 14.20
CA LYS A 158 1.49 -14.00 15.04
C LYS A 158 1.89 -15.07 16.02
N VAL A 159 2.82 -15.93 15.68
CA VAL A 159 3.35 -16.99 16.56
C VAL A 159 4.29 -16.37 17.61
N GLU A 160 5.17 -15.44 17.23
CA GLU A 160 6.08 -14.75 18.14
C GLU A 160 5.33 -13.83 19.12
N ASN A 161 4.29 -13.13 18.65
CA ASN A 161 3.43 -12.26 19.47
C ASN A 161 2.40 -13.00 20.33
N GLY A 162 2.53 -14.34 20.45
CA GLY A 162 1.85 -15.12 21.49
C GLY A 162 0.47 -15.64 21.15
N ILE A 163 0.37 -16.49 20.14
CA ILE A 163 -0.58 -17.59 20.26
C ILE A 163 0.09 -18.61 21.22
N VAL A 164 -0.11 -18.40 22.52
CA VAL A 164 0.01 -19.48 23.48
C VAL A 164 -1.04 -20.49 23.06
N VAL A 165 -0.62 -21.53 22.34
CA VAL A 165 -1.45 -22.72 22.17
C VAL A 165 -1.60 -23.28 23.58
N THR A 166 -2.69 -22.93 24.22
CA THR A 166 -3.11 -23.61 25.44
C THR A 166 -3.22 -25.06 25.02
N ALA A 167 -2.27 -25.86 25.48
CA ALA A 167 -2.34 -27.30 25.33
C ALA A 167 -3.69 -27.73 25.90
N ALA A 168 -4.62 -28.04 25.01
CA ALA A 168 -5.93 -28.52 25.37
C ALA A 168 -5.68 -29.78 26.22
N GLN A 169 -6.10 -29.70 27.46
CA GLN A 169 -6.17 -30.80 28.39
C GLN A 169 -6.71 -32.03 27.69
N MET A 170 -5.84 -33.00 27.53
CA MET A 170 -6.28 -34.37 27.32
C MET A 170 -7.07 -34.78 28.58
N PRO A 171 -8.30 -35.25 28.48
CA PRO A 171 -8.95 -35.85 29.61
C PRO A 171 -8.24 -37.17 29.89
N ALA A 172 -7.51 -37.19 31.01
CA ALA A 172 -6.97 -38.40 31.59
C ALA A 172 -8.06 -39.25 32.21
N GLY A 173 -8.09 -40.51 31.87
CA GLY A 173 -8.56 -41.53 32.77
C GLY A 173 -10.01 -41.99 32.60
N ALA A 174 -10.20 -43.08 31.94
CA ALA A 174 -11.18 -44.06 32.36
C ALA A 174 -10.43 -45.27 32.94
N PRO A 175 -10.65 -45.63 34.22
CA PRO A 175 -10.06 -46.79 34.82
C PRO A 175 -10.84 -48.07 34.44
N GLY A 176 -10.09 -49.13 34.34
CA GLY A 176 -10.55 -50.44 33.92
C GLY A 176 -11.69 -51.05 34.70
N ALA A 177 -12.41 -51.91 34.05
CA ALA A 177 -13.25 -52.91 34.65
C ALA A 177 -12.63 -54.28 34.35
N GLN A 178 -12.10 -54.88 35.39
CA GLN A 178 -11.84 -56.30 35.50
C GLN A 178 -13.17 -57.03 35.61
N GLY A 179 -13.25 -58.23 35.11
CA GLY A 179 -14.29 -59.16 35.48
C GLY A 179 -14.49 -60.28 34.48
N VAL A 180 -13.64 -61.30 34.58
CA VAL A 180 -13.99 -62.70 34.30
C VAL A 180 -14.36 -63.31 35.68
N PRO A 181 -15.30 -64.24 35.85
CA PRO A 181 -15.15 -65.63 35.37
C PRO A 181 -16.43 -66.40 35.03
N GLN A 182 -16.19 -67.53 34.45
CA GLN A 182 -16.92 -68.82 34.29
C GLN A 182 -17.82 -68.91 33.09
#